data_4ea886f85c887a55fcf5873f3ed76cda
#
_entry.id   4ea886f85c887a55fcf5873f3ed76cda
#
_cell.length_a   1.000
_cell.length_b   1.000
_cell.length_c   1.000
_cell.angle_alpha   90.00
_cell.angle_beta   90.00
_cell.angle_gamma   90.00
#
_symmetry.space_group_name_H-M   'P 1'
#
loop_
_entity.id
_entity.type
_entity.pdbx_description
1 polymer ?
#
loop_
_entity_poly.entity_id
_entity_poly.type
_entity_poly.pdbx_seq_one_letter_code
_entity_poly.pdbx_strand_id
1 'polypeptide(L)'
;MKTKLILAATALWGLWVSNGLLAQTETPPPRQRGGGDTPHTSGFAPGMDDLMTLLVQPRHLRLFAAGTSQNWELAAFELNELRSAFDRVSNTVPLYQGTDVREGVDSMMARSLQETSDAIHTADVSRFTRAYGNLTQACNGCHAYLEHPFLKIRVPQPADSMTAYPDQDFSPAQVKR
;
A
#
# COMPACT_ATOMS: atom_id res chain seq x y z
N MET A 1 -51.75 -0.41 56.51
CA MET A 1 -53.00 -1.07 56.07
C MET A 1 -52.65 -1.90 54.83
N LYS A 2 -53.04 -3.17 54.95
CA LYS A 2 -52.82 -4.23 53.96
C LYS A 2 -53.74 -4.03 52.76
N THR A 3 -53.26 -4.25 51.52
CA THR A 3 -54.15 -4.83 50.53
C THR A 3 -53.34 -5.63 49.56
N LYS A 4 -53.49 -6.91 49.56
CA LYS A 4 -53.05 -7.90 48.57
C LYS A 4 -54.03 -7.84 47.42
N LEU A 5 -53.52 -7.97 46.18
CA LEU A 5 -54.33 -8.48 45.10
C LEU A 5 -53.56 -9.52 44.28
N ILE A 6 -54.26 -10.53 43.93
CA ILE A 6 -53.94 -11.90 43.55
C ILE A 6 -54.03 -11.99 42.00
N LEU A 7 -53.09 -12.70 41.42
CA LEU A 7 -53.15 -13.62 40.26
C LEU A 7 -54.13 -13.37 39.11
N ALA A 8 -53.52 -13.42 37.89
CA ALA A 8 -54.01 -14.32 36.83
C ALA A 8 -52.87 -14.75 35.90
N ALA A 9 -52.58 -16.03 35.93
CA ALA A 9 -51.78 -16.72 34.99
C ALA A 9 -52.62 -17.09 33.75
N THR A 10 -52.22 -16.65 32.58
CA THR A 10 -52.72 -17.21 31.31
C THR A 10 -51.54 -17.74 30.49
N ALA A 11 -51.49 -19.06 30.45
CA ALA A 11 -50.63 -19.81 29.56
C ALA A 11 -51.16 -19.67 28.13
N LEU A 12 -50.36 -19.08 27.27
CA LEU A 12 -50.54 -19.17 25.81
C LEU A 12 -49.41 -19.99 25.21
N TRP A 13 -49.76 -21.19 24.83
CA TRP A 13 -48.96 -22.03 23.94
C TRP A 13 -48.90 -21.35 22.58
N GLY A 14 -47.75 -20.79 22.22
CA GLY A 14 -47.45 -20.23 20.91
C GLY A 14 -46.55 -21.16 20.13
N LEU A 15 -47.03 -21.60 19.03
CA LEU A 15 -46.44 -22.48 18.02
C LEU A 15 -44.98 -22.04 17.67
N TRP A 16 -44.06 -22.97 17.83
CA TRP A 16 -42.74 -22.89 17.22
C TRP A 16 -42.89 -23.08 15.71
N VAL A 17 -42.84 -21.97 14.97
CA VAL A 17 -42.61 -22.01 13.53
C VAL A 17 -41.12 -22.15 13.33
N SER A 18 -40.70 -23.33 12.93
CA SER A 18 -39.33 -23.61 12.49
C SER A 18 -39.10 -22.89 11.15
N ASN A 19 -38.64 -21.65 11.21
CA ASN A 19 -38.08 -21.01 10.03
C ASN A 19 -36.77 -21.70 9.70
N GLY A 20 -36.77 -22.59 8.71
CA GLY A 20 -35.60 -23.15 8.07
C GLY A 20 -34.77 -22.01 7.51
N LEU A 21 -33.63 -21.78 8.16
CA LEU A 21 -32.58 -20.87 7.68
C LEU A 21 -31.96 -21.54 6.43
N LEU A 22 -32.55 -21.23 5.26
CA LEU A 22 -31.86 -21.54 4.00
C LEU A 22 -30.60 -20.68 3.98
N ALA A 23 -29.47 -21.31 4.22
CA ALA A 23 -28.15 -20.72 3.99
C ALA A 23 -28.09 -20.36 2.50
N GLN A 24 -28.31 -19.10 2.18
CA GLN A 24 -28.01 -18.56 0.87
C GLN A 24 -26.49 -18.54 0.76
N THR A 25 -25.96 -19.48 -0.01
CA THR A 25 -24.58 -19.42 -0.47
C THR A 25 -24.50 -18.21 -1.45
N GLU A 26 -24.24 -17.04 -0.89
CA GLU A 26 -23.91 -15.88 -1.73
C GLU A 26 -22.61 -16.22 -2.45
N THR A 27 -22.74 -16.52 -3.72
CA THR A 27 -21.60 -16.57 -4.65
C THR A 27 -21.00 -15.16 -4.69
N PRO A 28 -19.72 -14.97 -4.36
CA PRO A 28 -19.13 -13.64 -4.47
C PRO A 28 -19.28 -13.14 -5.91
N PRO A 29 -19.57 -11.85 -6.12
CA PRO A 29 -19.72 -11.29 -7.45
C PRO A 29 -18.43 -11.57 -8.26
N PRO A 30 -18.56 -11.88 -9.56
CA PRO A 30 -17.41 -12.10 -10.41
C PRO A 30 -16.51 -10.86 -10.32
N ARG A 31 -15.24 -11.08 -9.99
CA ARG A 31 -14.22 -10.05 -9.96
C ARG A 31 -14.16 -9.42 -11.34
N GLN A 32 -14.73 -8.22 -11.50
CA GLN A 32 -14.64 -7.46 -12.74
C GLN A 32 -13.16 -7.14 -12.96
N ARG A 33 -12.51 -7.91 -13.83
CA ARG A 33 -11.26 -7.46 -14.43
C ARG A 33 -11.61 -6.22 -15.25
N GLY A 34 -11.15 -5.06 -14.79
CA GLY A 34 -11.20 -3.84 -15.58
C GLY A 34 -10.30 -4.02 -16.80
N GLY A 35 -10.86 -4.58 -17.86
CA GLY A 35 -10.21 -4.77 -19.15
C GLY A 35 -10.85 -3.82 -20.14
N GLY A 36 -10.13 -2.78 -20.53
CA GLY A 36 -10.37 -2.18 -21.84
C GLY A 36 -9.95 -3.20 -22.91
N ASP A 37 -10.85 -3.48 -23.86
CA ASP A 37 -10.63 -4.38 -25.00
C ASP A 37 -9.55 -3.84 -25.95
N THR A 38 -8.28 -3.96 -25.55
CA THR A 38 -7.17 -3.96 -26.51
C THR A 38 -6.82 -5.41 -26.84
N PRO A 39 -6.54 -5.77 -28.12
CA PRO A 39 -6.19 -7.14 -28.49
C PRO A 39 -4.93 -7.52 -27.72
N HIS A 40 -5.09 -8.41 -26.73
CA HIS A 40 -4.00 -8.93 -25.95
C HIS A 40 -3.15 -9.84 -26.86
N THR A 41 -2.01 -9.35 -27.31
CA THR A 41 -0.88 -10.25 -27.59
C THR A 41 -0.67 -11.08 -26.32
N SER A 42 -0.59 -12.40 -26.44
CA SER A 42 -0.62 -13.42 -25.39
C SER A 42 0.54 -13.30 -24.39
N GLY A 43 0.71 -12.14 -23.75
CA GLY A 43 1.70 -11.85 -22.70
C GLY A 43 1.00 -11.47 -21.39
N PHE A 44 1.59 -11.84 -20.27
CA PHE A 44 1.18 -11.39 -18.95
C PHE A 44 1.24 -9.85 -18.89
N ALA A 45 0.08 -9.20 -18.73
CA ALA A 45 -0.02 -7.77 -18.49
C ALA A 45 -0.32 -7.55 -17.00
N PRO A 46 0.64 -7.06 -16.19
CA PRO A 46 0.43 -6.85 -14.76
C PRO A 46 -0.59 -5.74 -14.51
N GLY A 47 -1.47 -5.94 -13.52
CA GLY A 47 -2.38 -4.92 -13.03
C GLY A 47 -1.69 -3.88 -12.15
N MET A 48 -2.42 -2.83 -11.75
CA MET A 48 -1.91 -1.79 -10.83
C MET A 48 -1.41 -2.41 -9.52
N ASP A 49 -2.17 -3.33 -8.94
CA ASP A 49 -1.83 -4.02 -7.70
C ASP A 49 -0.56 -4.87 -7.80
N ASP A 50 -0.37 -5.58 -8.93
CA ASP A 50 0.86 -6.33 -9.20
C ASP A 50 2.07 -5.39 -9.27
N LEU A 51 1.95 -4.29 -10.02
CA LEU A 51 3.04 -3.31 -10.20
C LEU A 51 3.40 -2.63 -8.87
N MET A 52 2.40 -2.23 -8.08
CA MET A 52 2.64 -1.60 -6.77
C MET A 52 3.30 -2.57 -5.79
N THR A 53 2.86 -3.84 -5.77
CA THR A 53 3.35 -4.85 -4.83
C THR A 53 4.72 -5.40 -5.25
N LEU A 54 4.95 -5.63 -6.54
CA LEU A 54 6.17 -6.28 -7.03
C LEU A 54 7.29 -5.29 -7.38
N LEU A 55 6.96 -4.04 -7.73
CA LEU A 55 7.97 -3.06 -8.13
C LEU A 55 8.13 -1.91 -7.12
N VAL A 56 7.04 -1.25 -6.73
CA VAL A 56 7.11 -0.03 -5.92
C VAL A 56 7.41 -0.32 -4.46
N GLN A 57 6.61 -1.19 -3.84
CA GLN A 57 6.72 -1.49 -2.41
C GLN A 57 8.10 -2.04 -2.00
N PRO A 58 8.72 -2.98 -2.73
CA PRO A 58 10.07 -3.45 -2.43
C PRO A 58 11.12 -2.34 -2.47
N ARG A 59 11.05 -1.44 -3.46
CA ARG A 59 12.00 -0.32 -3.59
C ARG A 59 11.83 0.69 -2.46
N HIS A 60 10.59 1.00 -2.08
CA HIS A 60 10.32 1.87 -0.94
C HIS A 60 10.93 1.29 0.36
N LEU A 61 10.73 0.00 0.65
CA LEU A 61 11.25 -0.64 1.85
C LEU A 61 12.79 -0.72 1.87
N ARG A 62 13.42 -1.08 0.74
CA ARG A 62 14.87 -1.17 0.61
C ARG A 62 15.56 0.20 0.68
N LEU A 63 14.92 1.25 0.13
CA LEU A 63 15.37 2.63 0.27
C LEU A 63 15.45 3.04 1.75
N PHE A 64 14.45 2.69 2.56
CA PHE A 64 14.46 2.96 3.99
C PHE A 64 15.62 2.25 4.69
N ALA A 65 15.78 0.95 4.42
CA ALA A 65 16.87 0.16 5.01
C ALA A 65 18.24 0.73 4.66
N ALA A 66 18.48 1.05 3.39
CA ALA A 66 19.74 1.61 2.93
C ALA A 66 20.05 2.98 3.57
N GLY A 67 19.07 3.90 3.58
CA GLY A 67 19.26 5.24 4.13
C GLY A 67 19.43 5.25 5.66
N THR A 68 18.69 4.42 6.39
CA THR A 68 18.85 4.30 7.85
C THR A 68 20.15 3.60 8.25
N SER A 69 20.66 2.71 7.42
CA SER A 69 21.98 2.10 7.57
C SER A 69 23.13 2.99 7.05
N GLN A 70 22.80 4.20 6.55
CA GLN A 70 23.75 5.16 6.00
C GLN A 70 24.54 4.63 4.77
N ASN A 71 24.00 3.63 4.08
CA ASN A 71 24.52 3.18 2.80
C ASN A 71 23.97 4.09 1.68
N TRP A 72 24.60 5.26 1.53
CA TRP A 72 24.09 6.32 0.67
C TRP A 72 24.12 5.96 -0.83
N GLU A 73 25.09 5.14 -1.25
CA GLU A 73 25.15 4.62 -2.62
C GLU A 73 23.97 3.71 -2.91
N LEU A 74 23.69 2.77 -2.01
CA LEU A 74 22.53 1.89 -2.15
C LEU A 74 21.21 2.68 -2.02
N ALA A 75 21.14 3.67 -1.12
CA ALA A 75 19.97 4.53 -1.00
C ALA A 75 19.69 5.32 -2.29
N ALA A 76 20.73 5.87 -2.92
CA ALA A 76 20.61 6.56 -4.21
C ALA A 76 20.13 5.59 -5.31
N PHE A 77 20.69 4.39 -5.36
CA PHE A 77 20.25 3.34 -6.28
C PHE A 77 18.78 3.00 -6.10
N GLU A 78 18.35 2.70 -4.87
CA GLU A 78 16.95 2.31 -4.58
C GLU A 78 15.97 3.46 -4.85
N LEU A 79 16.36 4.72 -4.63
CA LEU A 79 15.56 5.88 -5.00
C LEU A 79 15.38 6.00 -6.53
N ASN A 80 16.42 5.76 -7.30
CA ASN A 80 16.35 5.77 -8.77
C ASN A 80 15.48 4.61 -9.28
N GLU A 81 15.60 3.43 -8.67
CA GLU A 81 14.75 2.29 -9.00
C GLU A 81 13.28 2.54 -8.62
N LEU A 82 13.03 3.26 -7.51
CA LEU A 82 11.68 3.66 -7.13
C LEU A 82 11.06 4.62 -8.16
N ARG A 83 11.82 5.61 -8.64
CA ARG A 83 11.39 6.49 -9.74
C ARG A 83 11.06 5.70 -11.01
N SER A 84 11.96 4.79 -11.39
CA SER A 84 11.76 3.90 -12.53
C SER A 84 10.53 3.00 -12.37
N ALA A 85 10.24 2.55 -11.15
CA ALA A 85 9.04 1.78 -10.86
C ALA A 85 7.77 2.62 -11.08
N PHE A 86 7.71 3.87 -10.61
CA PHE A 86 6.58 4.77 -10.88
C PHE A 86 6.40 5.06 -12.37
N ASP A 87 7.50 5.23 -13.12
CA ASP A 87 7.42 5.39 -14.58
C ASP A 87 6.82 4.15 -15.26
N ARG A 88 7.22 2.95 -14.83
CA ARG A 88 6.63 1.70 -15.34
C ARG A 88 5.16 1.58 -15.00
N VAL A 89 4.76 1.93 -13.77
CA VAL A 89 3.34 1.96 -13.35
C VAL A 89 2.54 2.87 -14.26
N SER A 90 2.95 4.13 -14.41
CA SER A 90 2.24 5.14 -15.22
C SER A 90 2.19 4.79 -16.71
N ASN A 91 3.21 4.12 -17.23
CA ASN A 91 3.25 3.69 -18.65
C ASN A 91 2.42 2.43 -18.89
N THR A 92 2.33 1.52 -17.91
CA THR A 92 1.59 0.25 -18.05
C THR A 92 0.11 0.44 -17.77
N VAL A 93 -0.23 1.29 -16.80
CA VAL A 93 -1.60 1.61 -16.39
C VAL A 93 -1.78 3.12 -16.41
N PRO A 94 -1.89 3.75 -17.59
CA PRO A 94 -1.98 5.20 -17.71
C PRO A 94 -3.27 5.78 -17.10
N LEU A 95 -4.36 5.01 -17.14
CA LEU A 95 -5.64 5.34 -16.52
C LEU A 95 -6.04 4.23 -15.54
N TYR A 96 -6.35 4.61 -14.31
CA TYR A 96 -6.87 3.70 -13.29
C TYR A 96 -8.24 4.19 -12.82
N GLN A 97 -9.29 3.42 -13.10
CA GLN A 97 -10.68 3.80 -12.82
C GLN A 97 -11.07 5.20 -13.37
N GLY A 98 -10.52 5.56 -14.53
CA GLY A 98 -10.76 6.85 -15.18
C GLY A 98 -9.86 8.00 -14.70
N THR A 99 -8.99 7.76 -13.71
CA THR A 99 -8.06 8.75 -13.15
C THR A 99 -6.68 8.60 -13.79
N ASP A 100 -6.04 9.72 -14.16
CA ASP A 100 -4.71 9.74 -14.75
C ASP A 100 -3.65 9.41 -13.69
N VAL A 101 -2.94 8.30 -13.90
CA VAL A 101 -1.92 7.80 -12.98
C VAL A 101 -0.65 8.64 -13.05
N ARG A 102 -0.27 9.10 -14.26
CA ARG A 102 0.92 9.94 -14.46
C ARG A 102 0.76 11.26 -13.73
N GLU A 103 -0.38 11.92 -13.89
CA GLU A 103 -0.68 13.16 -13.18
C GLU A 103 -0.63 12.98 -11.65
N GLY A 104 -1.19 11.87 -11.15
CA GLY A 104 -1.13 11.53 -9.73
C GLY A 104 0.30 11.35 -9.23
N VAL A 105 1.14 10.61 -9.96
CA VAL A 105 2.55 10.43 -9.61
C VAL A 105 3.30 11.76 -9.65
N ASP A 106 3.20 12.52 -10.72
CA ASP A 106 3.96 13.75 -10.91
C ASP A 106 3.55 14.83 -9.88
N SER A 107 2.26 14.99 -9.61
CA SER A 107 1.78 16.00 -8.67
C SER A 107 2.05 15.65 -7.21
N MET A 108 1.95 14.37 -6.83
CA MET A 108 2.06 13.93 -5.42
C MET A 108 3.48 13.57 -5.02
N MET A 109 4.28 12.96 -5.95
CA MET A 109 5.55 12.34 -5.60
C MET A 109 6.78 13.21 -5.88
N ALA A 110 6.73 14.11 -6.88
CA ALA A 110 7.92 14.82 -7.37
C ALA A 110 8.70 15.53 -6.25
N ARG A 111 8.01 16.28 -5.40
CA ARG A 111 8.64 17.04 -4.32
C ARG A 111 9.31 16.12 -3.28
N SER A 112 8.62 15.11 -2.81
CA SER A 112 9.13 14.20 -1.77
C SER A 112 10.26 13.32 -2.28
N LEU A 113 10.24 12.91 -3.56
CA LEU A 113 11.35 12.23 -4.22
C LEU A 113 12.57 13.13 -4.31
N GLN A 114 12.41 14.44 -4.59
CA GLN A 114 13.51 15.39 -4.62
C GLN A 114 14.10 15.63 -3.22
N GLU A 115 13.24 15.87 -2.21
CA GLU A 115 13.69 16.05 -0.81
C GLU A 115 14.48 14.82 -0.31
N THR A 116 14.06 13.61 -0.68
CA THR A 116 14.77 12.37 -0.36
C THR A 116 16.12 12.29 -1.07
N SER A 117 16.18 12.68 -2.36
CA SER A 117 17.42 12.75 -3.12
C SER A 117 18.43 13.71 -2.48
N ASP A 118 17.99 14.90 -2.10
CA ASP A 118 18.83 15.92 -1.46
C ASP A 118 19.38 15.45 -0.12
N ALA A 119 18.56 14.74 0.67
CA ALA A 119 18.98 14.17 1.94
C ALA A 119 20.03 13.06 1.77
N ILE A 120 19.88 12.20 0.77
CA ILE A 120 20.86 11.17 0.40
C ILE A 120 22.18 11.83 -0.03
N HIS A 121 22.10 12.84 -0.89
CA HIS A 121 23.29 13.55 -1.40
C HIS A 121 24.08 14.25 -0.30
N THR A 122 23.40 14.76 0.74
CA THR A 122 24.06 15.37 1.90
C THR A 122 24.47 14.37 2.98
N ALA A 123 24.19 13.08 2.80
CA ALA A 123 24.50 12.00 3.74
C ALA A 123 24.01 12.29 5.19
N ASP A 124 22.85 12.93 5.32
CA ASP A 124 22.26 13.31 6.60
C ASP A 124 21.08 12.38 6.93
N VAL A 125 21.31 11.48 7.89
CA VAL A 125 20.31 10.47 8.29
C VAL A 125 19.05 11.10 8.90
N SER A 126 19.18 12.21 9.62
CA SER A 126 18.03 12.90 10.23
C SER A 126 17.17 13.57 9.16
N ARG A 127 17.82 14.20 8.16
CA ARG A 127 17.16 14.79 7.01
C ARG A 127 16.51 13.71 6.14
N PHE A 128 17.22 12.59 5.93
CA PHE A 128 16.71 11.44 5.21
C PHE A 128 15.42 10.88 5.86
N THR A 129 15.44 10.65 7.17
CA THR A 129 14.28 10.10 7.88
C THR A 129 13.05 11.00 7.77
N ARG A 130 13.23 12.32 7.83
CA ARG A 130 12.12 13.27 7.60
C ARG A 130 11.62 13.25 6.15
N ALA A 131 12.53 13.29 5.18
CA ALA A 131 12.20 13.26 3.75
C ALA A 131 11.50 11.96 3.37
N TYR A 132 11.96 10.83 3.91
CA TYR A 132 11.31 9.54 3.71
C TYR A 132 9.91 9.48 4.34
N GLY A 133 9.72 10.13 5.50
CA GLY A 133 8.39 10.31 6.08
C GLY A 133 7.45 11.08 5.15
N ASN A 134 7.92 12.17 4.53
CA ASN A 134 7.18 12.94 3.52
C ASN A 134 6.87 12.09 2.28
N LEU A 135 7.84 11.29 1.82
CA LEU A 135 7.66 10.36 0.70
C LEU A 135 6.56 9.33 1.01
N THR A 136 6.55 8.76 2.22
CA THR A 136 5.51 7.83 2.65
C THR A 136 4.12 8.51 2.71
N GLN A 137 4.05 9.77 3.14
CA GLN A 137 2.81 10.55 3.12
C GLN A 137 2.33 10.82 1.68
N ALA A 138 3.25 11.11 0.76
CA ALA A 138 2.94 11.29 -0.64
C ALA A 138 2.35 10.01 -1.27
N CYS A 139 2.88 8.82 -0.92
CA CYS A 139 2.28 7.54 -1.33
C CYS A 139 0.82 7.44 -0.87
N ASN A 140 0.53 7.79 0.39
CA ASN A 140 -0.83 7.79 0.90
C ASN A 140 -1.73 8.84 0.24
N GLY A 141 -1.17 9.99 -0.15
CA GLY A 141 -1.87 11.02 -0.93
C GLY A 141 -2.27 10.50 -2.31
N CYS A 142 -1.35 9.82 -3.01
CA CYS A 142 -1.62 9.21 -4.30
C CYS A 142 -2.69 8.10 -4.20
N HIS A 143 -2.64 7.26 -3.15
CA HIS A 143 -3.68 6.27 -2.90
C HIS A 143 -5.06 6.93 -2.70
N ALA A 144 -5.12 8.03 -1.97
CA ALA A 144 -6.37 8.78 -1.80
C ALA A 144 -6.86 9.42 -3.11
N TYR A 145 -5.95 9.96 -3.92
CA TYR A 145 -6.24 10.51 -5.24
C TYR A 145 -6.82 9.46 -6.20
N LEU A 146 -6.32 8.23 -6.12
CA LEU A 146 -6.81 7.07 -6.90
C LEU A 146 -7.99 6.35 -6.22
N GLU A 147 -8.68 6.99 -5.27
CA GLU A 147 -9.85 6.47 -4.55
C GLU A 147 -9.59 5.22 -3.70
N HIS A 148 -8.35 5.04 -3.24
CA HIS A 148 -7.93 3.94 -2.38
C HIS A 148 -7.40 4.42 -1.00
N PRO A 149 -8.13 5.30 -0.26
CA PRO A 149 -7.63 5.85 1.01
C PRO A 149 -7.48 4.81 2.12
N PHE A 150 -8.01 3.61 1.93
CA PHE A 150 -7.86 2.48 2.85
C PHE A 150 -6.50 1.80 2.74
N LEU A 151 -5.76 1.98 1.64
CA LEU A 151 -4.39 1.52 1.48
C LEU A 151 -3.45 2.49 2.19
N LYS A 152 -3.08 2.16 3.42
CA LYS A 152 -2.19 2.98 4.26
C LYS A 152 -0.79 2.40 4.31
N ILE A 153 0.16 3.16 3.76
CA ILE A 153 1.59 2.86 3.89
C ILE A 153 2.12 3.58 5.13
N ARG A 154 2.95 2.93 5.91
CA ARG A 154 3.64 3.50 7.07
C ARG A 154 5.15 3.58 6.83
N VAL A 155 5.82 4.46 7.56
CA VAL A 155 7.28 4.40 7.66
C VAL A 155 7.65 3.08 8.34
N PRO A 156 8.52 2.25 7.74
CA PRO A 156 8.93 0.99 8.33
C PRO A 156 9.68 1.19 9.65
N GLN A 157 9.71 0.19 10.51
CA GLN A 157 10.70 0.13 11.57
C GLN A 157 12.00 -0.47 11.00
N PRO A 158 13.19 -0.12 11.53
CA PRO A 158 14.45 -0.67 11.02
C PRO A 158 14.49 -2.21 10.96
N ALA A 159 13.92 -2.88 11.97
CA ALA A 159 13.80 -4.33 12.00
C ALA A 159 12.91 -4.91 10.89
N ASP A 160 11.87 -4.18 10.44
CA ASP A 160 10.95 -4.63 9.40
C ASP A 160 11.69 -4.87 8.08
N SER A 161 12.57 -3.94 7.71
CA SER A 161 13.34 -4.00 6.46
C SER A 161 14.34 -5.15 6.45
N MET A 162 15.04 -5.35 7.56
CA MET A 162 16.02 -6.43 7.71
C MET A 162 15.35 -7.81 7.69
N THR A 163 14.16 -7.92 8.28
CA THR A 163 13.38 -9.17 8.27
C THR A 163 12.83 -9.49 6.88
N ALA A 164 12.44 -8.47 6.12
CA ALA A 164 11.90 -8.65 4.77
C ALA A 164 12.97 -9.09 3.75
N TYR A 165 14.24 -8.74 3.99
CA TYR A 165 15.37 -9.04 3.10
C TYR A 165 16.56 -9.58 3.93
N PRO A 166 16.46 -10.81 4.50
CA PRO A 166 17.45 -11.33 5.45
C PRO A 166 18.82 -11.62 4.80
N ASP A 167 18.86 -11.79 3.49
CA ASP A 167 20.07 -12.07 2.68
C ASP A 167 20.63 -10.82 2.00
N GLN A 168 20.04 -9.63 2.24
CA GLN A 168 20.55 -8.36 1.75
C GLN A 168 21.40 -7.66 2.82
N ASP A 169 22.66 -7.38 2.50
CA ASP A 169 23.51 -6.51 3.32
C ASP A 169 23.23 -5.04 3.01
N PHE A 170 22.75 -4.30 4.01
CA PHE A 170 22.49 -2.85 3.90
C PHE A 170 23.63 -2.01 4.47
N SER A 171 24.70 -2.61 4.97
CA SER A 171 25.84 -1.87 5.52
C SER A 171 26.51 -1.00 4.45
N PRO A 172 27.09 0.16 4.81
CA PRO A 172 27.88 0.96 3.88
C PRO A 172 29.01 0.15 3.28
N ALA A 173 29.27 0.35 1.98
CA ALA A 173 30.39 -0.29 1.31
C ALA A 173 31.71 0.06 2.00
N GLN A 174 32.53 -0.94 2.32
CA GLN A 174 33.86 -0.71 2.85
C GLN A 174 34.74 -0.09 1.77
N VAL A 175 35.08 1.19 1.94
CA VAL A 175 36.06 1.83 1.05
C VAL A 175 37.40 1.16 1.29
N LYS A 176 37.87 0.34 0.35
CA LYS A 176 39.26 -0.12 0.36
C LYS A 176 40.16 1.12 0.21
N ARG A 177 40.82 1.48 1.32
CA ARG A 177 41.87 2.50 1.31
C ARG A 177 43.14 1.95 0.63
#